data_5b10279ba2e63f3202572375275dfdf3
#
_entry.id   5b10279ba2e63f3202572375275dfdf3
#
_cell.length_a   1.000
_cell.length_b   1.000
_cell.length_c   1.000
_cell.angle_alpha   90.00
_cell.angle_beta   90.00
_cell.angle_gamma   90.00
#
_symmetry.space_group_name_H-M   'P 1'
#
loop_
_entity.id
_entity.type
_entity.pdbx_description
1 polymer ?
#
loop_
_entity_poly.entity_id
_entity_poly.type
_entity_poly.pdbx_seq_one_letter_code
_entity_poly.pdbx_strand_id
1 'polypeptide(L)'
;MEYHNPKAVSWQLTIDAHDPHAQADFWAAALGGELEDNSELIASVLEQGWAQESDTLVHRDRRYWADLVAVRGVGPRLLFQRVPEEKTVKNRLHVDIHVGEERIRAEVQRLVALGAAEGKEWREVGGHWIAMTDPEGNEFDVE
;
A
#
# COMPACT_ATOMS: atom_id res chain seq x y z
N MET A 1 -33.51 -22.06 -0.26
CA MET A 1 -32.07 -21.96 0.12
C MET A 1 -31.94 -20.80 1.11
N GLU A 2 -31.66 -21.13 2.35
CA GLU A 2 -31.40 -20.08 3.35
C GLU A 2 -30.02 -19.49 3.07
N TYR A 3 -29.96 -18.22 2.73
CA TYR A 3 -28.69 -17.49 2.66
C TYR A 3 -28.21 -17.29 4.10
N HIS A 4 -27.26 -18.09 4.50
CA HIS A 4 -26.55 -17.87 5.75
C HIS A 4 -25.68 -16.62 5.57
N ASN A 5 -26.10 -15.51 6.17
CA ASN A 5 -25.29 -14.30 6.19
C ASN A 5 -24.16 -14.52 7.22
N PRO A 6 -22.94 -14.85 6.79
CA PRO A 6 -21.87 -15.08 7.76
C PRO A 6 -21.58 -13.78 8.52
N LYS A 7 -21.19 -13.91 9.77
CA LYS A 7 -20.67 -12.76 10.50
C LYS A 7 -19.52 -12.15 9.70
N ALA A 8 -19.45 -10.83 9.67
CA ALA A 8 -18.33 -10.14 9.05
C ALA A 8 -17.01 -10.69 9.58
N VAL A 9 -16.12 -11.09 8.68
CA VAL A 9 -14.80 -11.59 9.03
C VAL A 9 -13.75 -10.48 8.88
N SER A 10 -12.67 -10.58 9.64
CA SER A 10 -11.53 -9.70 9.46
C SER A 10 -10.76 -10.11 8.20
N TRP A 11 -10.27 -9.15 7.45
CA TRP A 11 -9.47 -9.39 6.27
C TRP A 11 -8.47 -8.27 6.06
N GLN A 12 -7.45 -8.56 5.29
CA GLN A 12 -6.43 -7.59 4.89
C GLN A 12 -6.08 -7.77 3.43
N LEU A 13 -5.50 -6.76 2.83
CA LEU A 13 -4.89 -6.87 1.50
C LEU A 13 -3.39 -6.99 1.65
N THR A 14 -2.83 -8.07 1.13
CA THR A 14 -1.37 -8.27 1.08
C THR A 14 -0.88 -7.97 -0.32
N ILE A 15 0.12 -7.11 -0.41
CA ILE A 15 0.69 -6.64 -1.67
C ILE A 15 2.15 -7.06 -1.69
N ASP A 16 2.52 -7.86 -2.69
CA ASP A 16 3.92 -8.21 -2.91
C ASP A 16 4.70 -6.99 -3.37
N ALA A 17 5.88 -6.79 -2.83
CA ALA A 17 6.72 -5.64 -3.11
C ALA A 17 8.20 -6.01 -3.16
N HIS A 18 8.93 -5.38 -4.06
CA HIS A 18 10.38 -5.51 -4.09
C HIS A 18 11.01 -4.74 -2.92
N ASP A 19 10.48 -3.54 -2.64
CA ASP A 19 10.84 -2.72 -1.47
C ASP A 19 9.58 -2.39 -0.66
N PRO A 20 9.21 -3.25 0.32
CA PRO A 20 7.97 -3.07 1.06
C PRO A 20 7.93 -1.77 1.88
N HIS A 21 9.05 -1.26 2.36
CA HIS A 21 9.07 -0.05 3.20
C HIS A 21 8.82 1.20 2.35
N ALA A 22 9.43 1.31 1.18
CA ALA A 22 9.19 2.40 0.25
C ALA A 22 7.73 2.38 -0.25
N GLN A 23 7.20 1.20 -0.56
CA GLN A 23 5.80 1.03 -0.97
C GLN A 23 4.83 1.42 0.14
N ALA A 24 5.08 0.99 1.36
CA ALA A 24 4.24 1.34 2.51
C ALA A 24 4.27 2.86 2.77
N ASP A 25 5.42 3.50 2.67
CA ASP A 25 5.53 4.95 2.79
C ASP A 25 4.66 5.68 1.77
N PHE A 26 4.76 5.25 0.50
CA PHE A 26 3.95 5.83 -0.57
C PHE A 26 2.45 5.68 -0.29
N TRP A 27 1.99 4.46 -0.02
CA TRP A 27 0.57 4.19 0.16
C TRP A 27 0.02 4.77 1.45
N ALA A 28 0.80 4.84 2.52
CA ALA A 28 0.39 5.54 3.73
C ALA A 28 0.15 7.03 3.44
N ALA A 29 1.09 7.68 2.75
CA ALA A 29 0.94 9.09 2.39
C ALA A 29 -0.18 9.31 1.36
N ALA A 30 -0.31 8.42 0.37
CA ALA A 30 -1.34 8.51 -0.66
C ALA A 30 -2.75 8.41 -0.09
N LEU A 31 -2.98 7.50 0.85
CA LEU A 31 -4.30 7.20 1.40
C LEU A 31 -4.57 7.86 2.77
N GLY A 32 -3.61 8.58 3.33
CA GLY A 32 -3.77 9.23 4.62
C GLY A 32 -3.71 8.28 5.81
N GLY A 33 -2.95 7.19 5.69
CA GLY A 33 -2.74 6.22 6.74
C GLY A 33 -1.41 6.37 7.44
N GLU A 34 -1.09 5.40 8.28
CA GLU A 34 0.14 5.35 9.07
C GLU A 34 0.79 3.98 8.98
N LEU A 35 2.12 3.94 9.09
CA LEU A 35 2.83 2.67 9.23
C LEU A 35 2.52 2.06 10.60
N GLU A 36 2.23 0.77 10.61
CA GLU A 36 2.04 0.02 11.85
C GLU A 36 3.37 -0.06 12.61
N ASP A 37 3.36 0.36 13.87
CA ASP A 37 4.55 0.33 14.72
C ASP A 37 4.64 -1.00 15.46
N ASN A 38 5.61 -1.83 15.05
CA ASN A 38 5.90 -3.12 15.67
C ASN A 38 7.19 -3.09 16.51
N SER A 39 7.74 -1.92 16.83
CA SER A 39 9.04 -1.79 17.47
C SER A 39 9.11 -2.47 18.84
N GLU A 40 8.05 -2.38 19.65
CA GLU A 40 8.00 -3.06 20.96
C GLU A 40 7.95 -4.58 20.82
N LEU A 41 7.11 -5.08 19.90
CA LEU A 41 7.02 -6.51 19.62
C LEU A 41 8.36 -7.05 19.13
N ILE A 42 9.00 -6.34 18.20
CA ILE A 42 10.30 -6.74 17.65
C ILE A 42 11.37 -6.78 18.75
N ALA A 43 11.42 -5.75 19.60
CA ALA A 43 12.36 -5.74 20.72
C ALA A 43 12.17 -6.94 21.65
N SER A 44 10.94 -7.29 21.97
CA SER A 44 10.60 -8.45 22.80
C SER A 44 11.02 -9.76 22.16
N VAL A 45 10.75 -9.93 20.88
CA VAL A 45 11.08 -11.15 20.11
C VAL A 45 12.59 -11.33 19.99
N LEU A 46 13.34 -10.24 19.78
CA LEU A 46 14.81 -10.25 19.76
C LEU A 46 15.38 -10.62 21.12
N GLU A 47 14.86 -10.05 22.19
CA GLU A 47 15.32 -10.35 23.56
C GLU A 47 15.11 -11.82 23.92
N GLN A 48 14.01 -12.42 23.46
CA GLN A 48 13.70 -13.85 23.67
C GLN A 48 14.49 -14.79 22.74
N GLY A 49 15.24 -14.25 21.78
CA GLY A 49 16.02 -15.04 20.84
C GLY A 49 15.19 -15.73 19.76
N TRP A 50 13.94 -15.32 19.55
CA TRP A 50 13.04 -15.90 18.54
C TRP A 50 13.24 -15.29 17.15
N ALA A 51 13.96 -14.19 17.07
CA ALA A 51 14.37 -13.55 15.84
C ALA A 51 15.80 -13.01 15.96
N GLN A 52 16.41 -12.71 14.82
CA GLN A 52 17.77 -12.15 14.74
C GLN A 52 17.72 -10.71 14.23
N GLU A 53 18.78 -9.96 14.51
CA GLU A 53 18.93 -8.58 13.99
C GLU A 53 18.74 -8.50 12.47
N SER A 54 19.21 -9.53 11.74
CA SER A 54 19.07 -9.61 10.28
C SER A 54 17.62 -9.79 9.80
N ASP A 55 16.70 -10.15 10.69
CA ASP A 55 15.27 -10.22 10.38
C ASP A 55 14.59 -8.84 10.44
N THR A 56 15.35 -7.82 10.81
CA THR A 56 14.85 -6.47 11.05
C THR A 56 15.67 -5.42 10.29
N LEU A 57 15.12 -4.23 10.18
CA LEU A 57 15.85 -3.06 9.71
C LEU A 57 15.35 -1.80 10.42
N VAL A 58 16.13 -0.73 10.34
CA VAL A 58 15.73 0.58 10.83
C VAL A 58 15.24 1.42 9.65
N HIS A 59 14.04 1.96 9.77
CA HIS A 59 13.41 2.84 8.80
C HIS A 59 12.73 3.98 9.54
N ARG A 60 13.01 5.23 9.18
CA ARG A 60 12.45 6.42 9.85
C ARG A 60 12.62 6.40 11.38
N ASP A 61 13.83 6.04 11.82
CA ASP A 61 14.21 5.96 13.24
C ASP A 61 13.47 4.90 14.07
N ARG A 62 12.77 3.97 13.42
CA ARG A 62 12.09 2.85 14.07
C ARG A 62 12.57 1.52 13.50
N ARG A 63 12.48 0.49 14.33
CA ARG A 63 12.79 -0.87 13.91
C ARG A 63 11.55 -1.53 13.34
N TYR A 64 11.69 -2.10 12.16
CA TYR A 64 10.65 -2.86 11.44
C TYR A 64 11.17 -4.24 11.09
N TRP A 65 10.24 -5.15 10.80
CA TRP A 65 10.63 -6.39 10.12
C TRP A 65 11.22 -6.04 8.74
N ALA A 66 12.27 -6.78 8.36
CA ALA A 66 12.94 -6.54 7.09
C ALA A 66 12.02 -6.82 5.88
N ASP A 67 11.16 -7.81 6.00
CA ASP A 67 10.38 -8.34 4.87
C ASP A 67 8.89 -7.99 4.90
N LEU A 68 8.43 -7.33 5.95
CA LEU A 68 7.01 -7.02 6.14
C LEU A 68 6.84 -5.64 6.74
N VAL A 69 5.87 -4.90 6.23
CA VAL A 69 5.41 -3.66 6.86
C VAL A 69 3.95 -3.42 6.50
N ALA A 70 3.17 -2.91 7.43
CA ALA A 70 1.74 -2.69 7.22
C ALA A 70 1.37 -1.21 7.35
N VAL A 71 0.33 -0.83 6.60
CA VAL A 71 -0.33 0.48 6.68
C VAL A 71 -1.70 0.29 7.33
N ARG A 72 -2.01 1.15 8.28
CA ARG A 72 -3.29 1.19 8.99
C ARG A 72 -4.00 2.53 8.80
N GLY A 73 -5.29 2.55 9.10
CA GLY A 73 -6.09 3.77 9.08
C GLY A 73 -6.68 4.12 7.72
N VAL A 74 -6.61 3.20 6.76
CA VAL A 74 -7.07 3.42 5.38
C VAL A 74 -8.27 2.52 5.00
N GLY A 75 -8.85 1.83 5.98
CA GLY A 75 -9.85 0.78 5.79
C GLY A 75 -9.23 -0.57 6.14
N PRO A 76 -9.20 -1.56 5.24
CA PRO A 76 -8.49 -2.80 5.51
C PRO A 76 -7.00 -2.55 5.71
N ARG A 77 -6.39 -3.37 6.56
CA ARG A 77 -4.93 -3.33 6.75
C ARG A 77 -4.24 -3.67 5.43
N LEU A 78 -3.28 -2.85 5.02
CA LEU A 78 -2.45 -3.12 3.85
C LEU A 78 -1.12 -3.67 4.32
N LEU A 79 -0.82 -4.93 3.98
CA LEU A 79 0.45 -5.56 4.31
C LEU A 79 1.32 -5.61 3.06
N PHE A 80 2.51 -5.03 3.14
CA PHE A 80 3.51 -5.12 2.07
C PHE A 80 4.52 -6.19 2.43
N GLN A 81 4.66 -7.17 1.56
CA GLN A 81 5.51 -8.33 1.78
C GLN A 81 6.61 -8.38 0.72
N ARG A 82 7.86 -8.51 1.16
CA ARG A 82 9.00 -8.59 0.25
C ARG A 82 8.93 -9.85 -0.61
N VAL A 83 9.11 -9.66 -1.92
CA VAL A 83 9.31 -10.72 -2.88
C VAL A 83 10.51 -10.37 -3.77
N PRO A 84 11.24 -11.38 -4.30
CA PRO A 84 12.38 -11.11 -5.16
C PRO A 84 12.00 -10.63 -6.56
N GLU A 85 10.79 -10.92 -7.01
CA GLU A 85 10.33 -10.60 -8.36
C GLU A 85 9.94 -9.12 -8.47
N GLU A 86 10.28 -8.52 -9.60
CA GLU A 86 9.72 -7.23 -10.00
C GLU A 86 8.37 -7.44 -10.69
N LYS A 87 7.51 -6.42 -10.62
CA LYS A 87 6.24 -6.42 -11.35
C LYS A 87 6.50 -6.30 -12.85
N THR A 88 5.94 -7.20 -13.64
CA THR A 88 6.10 -7.21 -15.10
C THR A 88 4.79 -7.20 -15.89
N VAL A 89 3.70 -7.76 -15.35
CA VAL A 89 2.41 -7.82 -16.03
C VAL A 89 1.40 -6.92 -15.34
N LYS A 90 0.35 -6.53 -16.09
CA LYS A 90 -0.71 -5.69 -15.55
C LYS A 90 -1.42 -6.36 -14.38
N ASN A 91 -1.62 -5.60 -13.29
CA ASN A 91 -2.37 -6.07 -12.14
C ASN A 91 -3.83 -6.37 -12.49
N ARG A 92 -4.38 -7.40 -11.88
CA ARG A 92 -5.81 -7.72 -11.98
C ARG A 92 -6.64 -6.91 -11.01
N LEU A 93 -6.03 -6.48 -9.89
CA LEU A 93 -6.64 -5.63 -8.88
C LEU A 93 -5.94 -4.27 -8.89
N HIS A 94 -6.70 -3.20 -8.79
CA HIS A 94 -6.16 -1.86 -8.65
C HIS A 94 -6.99 -1.04 -7.68
N VAL A 95 -6.36 -0.04 -7.09
CA VAL A 95 -7.00 0.92 -6.21
C VAL A 95 -7.55 2.06 -7.06
N ASP A 96 -8.76 2.50 -6.77
CA ASP A 96 -9.35 3.70 -7.37
C ASP A 96 -9.48 4.75 -6.26
N ILE A 97 -8.78 5.87 -6.41
CA ILE A 97 -8.80 6.97 -5.45
C ILE A 97 -9.85 7.97 -5.90
N HIS A 98 -10.89 8.15 -5.09
CA HIS A 98 -12.01 9.03 -5.41
C HIS A 98 -11.80 10.39 -4.75
N VAL A 99 -11.56 11.42 -5.55
CA VAL A 99 -11.41 12.79 -5.08
C VAL A 99 -12.45 13.75 -5.68
N GLY A 100 -13.15 13.31 -6.71
CA GLY A 100 -14.08 14.14 -7.48
C GLY A 100 -13.38 14.89 -8.61
N GLU A 101 -14.09 15.08 -9.71
CA GLU A 101 -13.55 15.58 -10.97
C GLU A 101 -12.71 16.86 -10.83
N GLU A 102 -13.17 17.80 -10.01
CA GLU A 102 -12.49 19.08 -9.83
C GLU A 102 -11.13 18.96 -9.14
N ARG A 103 -10.88 17.86 -8.44
CA ARG A 103 -9.66 17.64 -7.64
C ARG A 103 -8.70 16.65 -8.27
N ILE A 104 -9.08 15.99 -9.36
CA ILE A 104 -8.24 14.94 -9.99
C ILE A 104 -6.84 15.47 -10.31
N ARG A 105 -6.75 16.62 -10.96
CA ARG A 105 -5.45 17.16 -11.39
C ARG A 105 -4.54 17.51 -10.21
N ALA A 106 -5.08 18.12 -9.17
CA ALA A 106 -4.32 18.44 -7.96
C ALA A 106 -3.85 17.18 -7.24
N GLU A 107 -4.70 16.15 -7.17
CA GLU A 107 -4.36 14.88 -6.55
C GLU A 107 -3.26 14.15 -7.33
N VAL A 108 -3.35 14.11 -8.65
CA VAL A 108 -2.30 13.53 -9.49
C VAL A 108 -0.95 14.21 -9.25
N GLN A 109 -0.91 15.53 -9.15
CA GLN A 109 0.32 16.26 -8.86
C GLN A 109 0.88 15.90 -7.48
N ARG A 110 0.01 15.77 -6.48
CA ARG A 110 0.41 15.36 -5.12
C ARG A 110 1.03 13.96 -5.12
N LEU A 111 0.39 13.02 -5.81
CA LEU A 111 0.86 11.63 -5.88
C LEU A 111 2.16 11.50 -6.66
N VAL A 112 2.34 12.27 -7.73
CA VAL A 112 3.61 12.32 -8.48
C VAL A 112 4.73 12.81 -7.58
N ALA A 113 4.49 13.83 -6.76
CA ALA A 113 5.46 14.32 -5.78
C ALA A 113 5.84 13.27 -4.74
N LEU A 114 4.96 12.30 -4.45
CA LEU A 114 5.21 11.18 -3.55
C LEU A 114 5.95 10.00 -4.23
N GLY A 115 6.05 10.00 -5.56
CA GLY A 115 6.77 8.95 -6.29
C GLY A 115 5.94 8.17 -7.31
N ALA A 116 4.67 8.51 -7.50
CA ALA A 116 3.83 7.90 -8.54
C ALA A 116 4.20 8.45 -9.93
N ALA A 117 3.84 7.70 -10.97
CA ALA A 117 3.94 8.14 -12.35
C ALA A 117 2.54 8.36 -12.94
N GLU A 118 2.37 9.47 -13.65
CA GLU A 118 1.14 9.78 -14.37
C GLU A 118 1.10 9.02 -15.70
N GLY A 119 -0.05 8.40 -15.97
CA GLY A 119 -0.32 7.73 -17.22
C GLY A 119 -1.40 8.44 -18.03
N LYS A 120 -2.24 7.65 -18.70
CA LYS A 120 -3.24 8.17 -19.61
C LYS A 120 -4.46 8.74 -18.88
N GLU A 121 -4.94 9.88 -19.38
CA GLU A 121 -6.22 10.44 -18.97
C GLU A 121 -7.34 9.84 -19.82
N TRP A 122 -8.41 9.42 -19.16
CA TRP A 122 -9.58 8.82 -19.78
C TRP A 122 -10.82 9.67 -19.49
N ARG A 123 -11.55 9.99 -20.54
CA ARG A 123 -12.86 10.64 -20.46
C ARG A 123 -13.84 9.82 -21.28
N GLU A 124 -14.79 9.21 -20.62
CA GLU A 124 -15.80 8.36 -21.25
C GLU A 124 -17.19 8.72 -20.71
N VAL A 125 -18.23 8.22 -21.37
CA VAL A 125 -19.58 8.31 -20.84
C VAL A 125 -19.64 7.58 -19.50
N GLY A 126 -19.84 8.32 -18.43
CA GLY A 126 -19.90 7.78 -17.06
C GLY A 126 -18.62 7.90 -16.25
N GLY A 127 -17.55 8.53 -16.76
CA GLY A 127 -16.37 8.69 -15.94
C GLY A 127 -15.25 9.54 -16.54
N HIS A 128 -14.48 10.11 -15.61
CA HIS A 128 -13.24 10.80 -15.88
C HIS A 128 -12.21 10.31 -14.85
N TRP A 129 -11.09 9.77 -15.33
CA TRP A 129 -10.02 9.32 -14.44
C TRP A 129 -8.65 9.45 -15.11
N ILE A 130 -7.63 9.47 -14.31
CA ILE A 130 -6.23 9.43 -14.77
C ILE A 130 -5.62 8.14 -14.22
N ALA A 131 -5.14 7.30 -15.14
CA ALA A 131 -4.41 6.09 -14.79
C ALA A 131 -3.00 6.46 -14.33
N MET A 132 -2.56 5.84 -13.24
CA MET A 132 -1.27 6.08 -12.63
C MET A 132 -0.57 4.78 -12.30
N THR A 133 0.69 4.86 -11.96
CA THR A 133 1.43 3.73 -11.37
C THR A 133 2.13 4.17 -10.08
N ASP A 134 2.16 3.27 -9.11
CA ASP A 134 2.91 3.48 -7.88
C ASP A 134 4.42 3.32 -8.10
N PRO A 135 5.28 3.51 -7.09
CA PRO A 135 6.73 3.44 -7.28
C PRO A 135 7.26 2.12 -7.82
N GLU A 136 6.49 1.02 -7.70
CA GLU A 136 6.87 -0.28 -8.26
C GLU A 136 6.09 -0.65 -9.53
N GLY A 137 5.33 0.27 -10.08
CA GLY A 137 4.60 0.09 -11.33
C GLY A 137 3.21 -0.53 -11.18
N ASN A 138 2.68 -0.65 -9.96
CA ASN A 138 1.30 -1.11 -9.77
C ASN A 138 0.33 -0.05 -10.28
N GLU A 139 -0.58 -0.45 -11.15
CA GLU A 139 -1.58 0.43 -11.74
C GLU A 139 -2.64 0.81 -10.70
N PHE A 140 -3.01 2.07 -10.69
CA PHE A 140 -4.14 2.60 -9.92
C PHE A 140 -4.75 3.81 -10.64
N ASP A 141 -5.93 4.21 -10.24
CA ASP A 141 -6.65 5.31 -10.88
C ASP A 141 -6.98 6.42 -9.88
N VAL A 142 -7.06 7.65 -10.39
CA VAL A 142 -7.54 8.82 -9.66
C VAL A 142 -8.77 9.34 -10.39
N GLU A 143 -9.93 9.40 -9.69
CA GLU A 143 -11.23 9.79 -10.24
C GLU A 143 -12.04 10.66 -9.28
#